data_53765d983df8ea0ad9cb549bc4ef646d
#
_entry.id   53765d983df8ea0ad9cb549bc4ef646d
#
_cell.length_a   1.000
_cell.length_b   1.000
_cell.length_c   1.000
_cell.angle_alpha   90.00
_cell.angle_beta   90.00
_cell.angle_gamma   90.00
#
_symmetry.space_group_name_H-M   'P 1'
#
loop_
_entity.id
_entity.type
_entity.pdbx_description
1 polymer ?
#
loop_
_entity_poly.entity_id
_entity_poly.type
_entity_poly.pdbx_seq_one_letter_code
_entity_poly.pdbx_strand_id
1 'polypeptide(L)'
;MIEEKHLELLKALGTDTSEHSGGELLGHLRGTHDFLQAWGNPQAVCLGGLFHSIYGTQSYTTQSATLEDRRRIRACIGERAERLAYLFCVTHRWHFFEQFGREDPVLHDRINETDLPVTPADLRDLIEMEVANYIEFMPRLDFTAEELDKFEAKVEKAKGSITPAAYGAIGGAIALKRRSLG
;
A
#
# COMPACT_ATOMS: atom_id res chain seq x y z
N MET A 1 -4.39 6.32 -14.41
CA MET A 1 -5.59 7.18 -14.27
C MET A 1 -6.73 6.35 -13.74
N ILE A 2 -7.48 6.85 -12.75
CA ILE A 2 -8.69 6.19 -12.25
C ILE A 2 -9.79 6.34 -13.30
N GLU A 3 -10.39 5.23 -13.71
CA GLU A 3 -11.57 5.20 -14.59
C GLU A 3 -12.84 5.03 -13.74
N GLU A 4 -13.99 5.38 -14.29
CA GLU A 4 -15.30 5.29 -13.61
C GLU A 4 -15.59 3.87 -13.11
N LYS A 5 -15.30 2.84 -13.91
CA LYS A 5 -15.47 1.43 -13.53
C LYS A 5 -14.72 1.03 -12.24
N HIS A 6 -13.56 1.66 -11.97
CA HIS A 6 -12.78 1.40 -10.76
C HIS A 6 -13.50 1.95 -9.51
N LEU A 7 -14.03 3.17 -9.62
CA LEU A 7 -14.78 3.79 -8.52
C LEU A 7 -16.12 3.11 -8.28
N GLU A 8 -16.81 2.71 -9.34
CA GLU A 8 -18.06 1.93 -9.26
C GLU A 8 -17.83 0.60 -8.54
N LEU A 9 -16.74 -0.11 -8.88
CA LEU A 9 -16.40 -1.36 -8.20
C LEU A 9 -16.10 -1.14 -6.71
N LEU A 10 -15.29 -0.13 -6.37
CA LEU A 10 -14.97 0.20 -4.96
C LEU A 10 -16.23 0.55 -4.17
N LYS A 11 -17.14 1.37 -4.72
CA LYS A 11 -18.42 1.68 -4.09
C LYS A 11 -19.29 0.43 -3.94
N ALA A 12 -19.37 -0.42 -4.97
CA ALA A 12 -20.09 -1.68 -4.89
C ALA A 12 -19.52 -2.65 -3.83
N LEU A 13 -18.26 -2.46 -3.43
CA LEU A 13 -17.60 -3.15 -2.32
C LEU A 13 -17.80 -2.43 -0.97
N GLY A 14 -18.53 -1.32 -0.91
CA GLY A 14 -18.84 -0.58 0.32
C GLY A 14 -17.70 0.27 0.88
N THR A 15 -16.70 0.62 0.06
CA THR A 15 -15.54 1.40 0.54
C THR A 15 -15.87 2.86 0.84
N ASP A 16 -16.96 3.38 0.31
CA ASP A 16 -17.45 4.74 0.54
C ASP A 16 -18.24 4.90 1.85
N THR A 17 -18.59 3.79 2.49
CA THR A 17 -19.30 3.77 3.79
C THR A 17 -18.42 3.22 4.92
N SER A 18 -17.21 2.78 4.62
CA SER A 18 -16.27 2.19 5.58
C SER A 18 -15.34 3.25 6.15
N GLU A 19 -15.22 3.34 7.48
CA GLU A 19 -14.25 4.20 8.14
C GLU A 19 -12.84 3.60 8.10
N HIS A 20 -11.84 4.45 7.88
CA HIS A 20 -10.42 4.05 7.87
C HIS A 20 -9.53 5.20 8.33
N SER A 21 -8.67 4.97 9.31
CA SER A 21 -7.61 5.92 9.74
C SER A 21 -8.11 7.36 9.93
N GLY A 22 -9.28 7.54 10.53
CA GLY A 22 -9.88 8.86 10.77
C GLY A 22 -10.55 9.51 9.56
N GLY A 23 -10.85 8.74 8.50
CA GLY A 23 -11.56 9.19 7.30
C GLY A 23 -12.31 8.03 6.62
N GLU A 24 -12.82 8.29 5.43
CA GLU A 24 -13.45 7.25 4.60
C GLU A 24 -12.39 6.40 3.90
N LEU A 25 -12.60 5.08 3.84
CA LEU A 25 -11.69 4.17 3.16
C LEU A 25 -11.46 4.55 1.69
N LEU A 26 -12.52 4.93 0.96
CA LEU A 26 -12.40 5.35 -0.44
C LEU A 26 -11.48 6.57 -0.61
N GLY A 27 -11.57 7.54 0.31
CA GLY A 27 -10.69 8.71 0.33
C GLY A 27 -9.23 8.33 0.48
N HIS A 28 -8.92 7.42 1.44
CA HIS A 28 -7.58 6.89 1.67
C HIS A 28 -7.03 6.12 0.45
N LEU A 29 -7.84 5.26 -0.15
CA LEU A 29 -7.45 4.49 -1.34
C LEU A 29 -7.11 5.41 -2.53
N ARG A 30 -7.92 6.46 -2.75
CA ARG A 30 -7.64 7.47 -3.79
C ARG A 30 -6.38 8.27 -3.49
N GLY A 31 -6.19 8.71 -2.26
CA GLY A 31 -4.97 9.44 -1.86
C GLY A 31 -3.71 8.62 -2.11
N THR A 32 -3.72 7.33 -1.75
CA THR A 32 -2.61 6.41 -2.04
C THR A 32 -2.35 6.29 -3.55
N HIS A 33 -3.40 6.11 -4.36
CA HIS A 33 -3.28 6.08 -5.82
C HIS A 33 -2.66 7.37 -6.37
N ASP A 34 -3.12 8.53 -5.89
CA ASP A 34 -2.71 9.82 -6.42
C ASP A 34 -1.24 10.13 -6.11
N PHE A 35 -0.73 9.72 -4.94
CA PHE A 35 0.70 9.76 -4.65
C PHE A 35 1.50 8.90 -5.63
N LEU A 36 1.10 7.64 -5.82
CA LEU A 36 1.78 6.73 -6.74
C LEU A 36 1.80 7.26 -8.17
N GLN A 37 0.67 7.82 -8.62
CA GLN A 37 0.57 8.44 -9.96
C GLN A 37 1.47 9.67 -10.09
N ALA A 38 1.49 10.54 -9.07
CA ALA A 38 2.32 11.74 -9.05
C ALA A 38 3.82 11.41 -9.07
N TRP A 39 4.23 10.26 -8.52
CA TRP A 39 5.61 9.78 -8.55
C TRP A 39 5.98 9.06 -9.85
N GLY A 40 5.05 8.94 -10.81
CA GLY A 40 5.30 8.35 -12.11
C GLY A 40 5.27 6.82 -12.12
N ASN A 41 4.66 6.19 -11.13
CA ASN A 41 4.52 4.74 -11.09
C ASN A 41 3.69 4.20 -12.27
N PRO A 42 3.95 2.96 -12.73
CA PRO A 42 3.11 2.28 -13.69
C PRO A 42 1.65 2.19 -13.23
N GLN A 43 0.71 2.23 -14.18
CA GLN A 43 -0.73 2.18 -13.87
C GLN A 43 -1.12 0.97 -13.02
N ALA A 44 -0.47 -0.17 -13.22
CA ALA A 44 -0.73 -1.36 -12.41
C ALA A 44 -0.37 -1.17 -10.93
N VAL A 45 0.69 -0.42 -10.61
CA VAL A 45 1.08 -0.09 -9.24
C VAL A 45 0.09 0.91 -8.64
N CYS A 46 -0.29 1.95 -9.40
CA CYS A 46 -1.29 2.93 -8.98
C CYS A 46 -2.64 2.27 -8.67
N LEU A 47 -3.10 1.37 -9.54
CA LEU A 47 -4.34 0.62 -9.31
C LEU A 47 -4.20 -0.40 -8.18
N GLY A 48 -3.02 -1.03 -8.01
CA GLY A 48 -2.71 -1.84 -6.82
C GLY A 48 -2.89 -1.02 -5.54
N GLY A 49 -2.36 0.21 -5.51
CA GLY A 49 -2.56 1.17 -4.43
C GLY A 49 -4.01 1.58 -4.22
N LEU A 50 -4.78 1.78 -5.29
CA LEU A 50 -6.22 2.09 -5.21
C LEU A 50 -7.04 0.96 -4.56
N PHE A 51 -6.56 -0.28 -4.60
CA PHE A 51 -7.26 -1.46 -4.10
C PHE A 51 -6.55 -2.15 -2.92
N HIS A 52 -5.51 -1.53 -2.35
CA HIS A 52 -4.58 -2.16 -1.41
C HIS A 52 -5.16 -2.62 -0.07
N SER A 53 -6.38 -2.22 0.31
CA SER A 53 -7.00 -2.58 1.60
C SER A 53 -8.28 -3.42 1.48
N ILE A 54 -8.73 -3.73 0.25
CA ILE A 54 -10.05 -4.34 0.03
C ILE A 54 -10.21 -5.75 0.63
N TYR A 55 -9.13 -6.54 0.72
CA TYR A 55 -9.15 -7.88 1.32
C TYR A 55 -8.83 -7.85 2.83
N GLY A 56 -8.74 -6.66 3.43
CA GLY A 56 -8.30 -6.47 4.80
C GLY A 56 -6.78 -6.61 4.96
N THR A 57 -6.18 -5.72 5.74
CA THR A 57 -4.74 -5.74 6.06
C THR A 57 -4.53 -6.17 7.51
N GLN A 58 -3.27 -6.31 7.94
CA GLN A 58 -2.96 -6.59 9.34
C GLN A 58 -3.44 -5.49 10.29
N SER A 59 -3.45 -4.23 9.85
CA SER A 59 -3.84 -3.07 10.67
C SER A 59 -5.29 -2.62 10.43
N TYR A 60 -5.88 -3.05 9.31
CA TYR A 60 -7.26 -2.79 8.94
C TYR A 60 -7.92 -4.12 8.55
N THR A 61 -8.57 -4.75 9.51
CA THR A 61 -9.10 -6.12 9.37
C THR A 61 -10.45 -6.19 8.65
N THR A 62 -11.13 -5.05 8.45
CA THR A 62 -12.37 -5.00 7.69
C THR A 62 -12.12 -5.40 6.24
N GLN A 63 -12.88 -6.35 5.76
CA GLN A 63 -12.82 -6.83 4.38
C GLN A 63 -13.99 -6.25 3.59
N SER A 64 -13.69 -5.49 2.55
CA SER A 64 -14.67 -5.02 1.56
C SER A 64 -14.90 -6.06 0.46
N ALA A 65 -13.92 -6.94 0.23
CA ALA A 65 -13.98 -8.04 -0.74
C ALA A 65 -13.47 -9.35 -0.12
N THR A 66 -14.01 -10.46 -0.58
CA THR A 66 -13.53 -11.79 -0.26
C THR A 66 -12.53 -12.30 -1.28
N LEU A 67 -11.86 -13.41 -1.00
CA LEU A 67 -10.98 -14.05 -1.99
C LEU A 67 -11.72 -14.59 -3.22
N GLU A 68 -13.04 -14.82 -3.12
CA GLU A 68 -13.89 -15.21 -4.25
C GLU A 68 -14.08 -14.07 -5.26
N ASP A 69 -14.01 -12.80 -4.79
CA ASP A 69 -14.12 -11.62 -5.64
C ASP A 69 -12.87 -11.37 -6.50
N ARG A 70 -11.75 -12.05 -6.23
CA ARG A 70 -10.47 -11.85 -6.93
C ARG A 70 -10.60 -11.89 -8.44
N ARG A 71 -11.40 -12.82 -8.97
CA ARG A 71 -11.64 -12.93 -10.41
C ARG A 71 -12.30 -11.68 -10.99
N ARG A 72 -13.32 -11.15 -10.31
CA ARG A 72 -14.03 -9.93 -10.70
C ARG A 72 -13.13 -8.71 -10.62
N ILE A 73 -12.37 -8.58 -9.53
CA ILE A 73 -11.45 -7.48 -9.31
C ILE A 73 -10.35 -7.51 -10.38
N ARG A 74 -9.76 -8.67 -10.63
CA ARG A 74 -8.74 -8.87 -11.68
C ARG A 74 -9.24 -8.48 -13.08
N ALA A 75 -10.48 -8.80 -13.40
CA ALA A 75 -11.10 -8.39 -14.67
C ALA A 75 -11.27 -6.87 -14.79
N CYS A 76 -11.40 -6.15 -13.66
CA CYS A 76 -11.55 -4.70 -13.63
C CYS A 76 -10.22 -3.95 -13.68
N ILE A 77 -9.24 -4.34 -12.84
CA ILE A 77 -7.97 -3.60 -12.65
C ILE A 77 -6.75 -4.25 -13.30
N GLY A 78 -6.91 -5.45 -13.85
CA GLY A 78 -5.83 -6.23 -14.44
C GLY A 78 -5.10 -7.12 -13.43
N GLU A 79 -4.44 -8.15 -13.96
CA GLU A 79 -3.83 -9.22 -13.16
C GLU A 79 -2.70 -8.71 -12.26
N ARG A 80 -1.83 -7.83 -12.77
CA ARG A 80 -0.71 -7.26 -12.02
C ARG A 80 -1.19 -6.40 -10.86
N ALA A 81 -2.15 -5.52 -11.08
CA ALA A 81 -2.68 -4.63 -10.05
C ALA A 81 -3.39 -5.42 -8.94
N GLU A 82 -4.21 -6.40 -9.31
CA GLU A 82 -4.88 -7.26 -8.34
C GLU A 82 -3.88 -8.10 -7.52
N ARG A 83 -2.83 -8.65 -8.16
CA ARG A 83 -1.77 -9.36 -7.46
C ARG A 83 -1.08 -8.48 -6.41
N LEU A 84 -0.75 -7.24 -6.74
CA LEU A 84 -0.14 -6.29 -5.80
C LEU A 84 -1.08 -5.97 -4.64
N ALA A 85 -2.36 -5.68 -4.92
CA ALA A 85 -3.37 -5.45 -3.89
C ALA A 85 -3.53 -6.67 -2.97
N TYR A 86 -3.57 -7.87 -3.53
CA TYR A 86 -3.63 -9.11 -2.76
C TYR A 86 -2.42 -9.29 -1.85
N LEU A 87 -1.20 -9.23 -2.41
CA LEU A 87 0.04 -9.37 -1.64
C LEU A 87 0.12 -8.33 -0.51
N PHE A 88 -0.29 -7.10 -0.77
CA PHE A 88 -0.31 -6.04 0.24
C PHE A 88 -1.25 -6.35 1.39
N CYS A 89 -2.42 -6.94 1.11
CA CYS A 89 -3.40 -7.30 2.12
C CYS A 89 -2.98 -8.50 2.97
N VAL A 90 -2.50 -9.57 2.32
CA VAL A 90 -2.30 -10.86 3.00
C VAL A 90 -0.98 -11.00 3.73
N THR A 91 -0.04 -10.07 3.52
CA THR A 91 1.28 -10.16 4.16
C THR A 91 1.49 -9.08 5.22
N HIS A 92 2.44 -9.31 6.11
CA HIS A 92 2.91 -8.27 7.01
C HIS A 92 3.78 -7.27 6.24
N ARG A 93 3.36 -6.03 6.13
CA ARG A 93 3.98 -5.00 5.29
C ARG A 93 5.47 -4.75 5.59
N TRP A 94 5.89 -4.96 6.85
CA TRP A 94 7.29 -4.84 7.22
C TRP A 94 8.18 -5.90 6.56
N HIS A 95 7.64 -7.04 6.19
CA HIS A 95 8.36 -8.09 5.46
C HIS A 95 8.80 -7.65 4.07
N PHE A 96 8.12 -6.67 3.43
CA PHE A 96 8.57 -6.11 2.15
C PHE A 96 10.01 -5.58 2.25
N PHE A 97 10.31 -4.84 3.32
CA PHE A 97 11.65 -4.29 3.58
C PHE A 97 12.65 -5.34 4.07
N GLU A 98 12.21 -6.38 4.76
CA GLU A 98 13.06 -7.47 5.26
C GLU A 98 13.48 -8.41 4.15
N GLN A 99 12.61 -8.65 3.18
CA GLN A 99 12.90 -9.50 2.01
C GLN A 99 13.63 -8.74 0.90
N PHE A 100 13.66 -7.40 1.00
CA PHE A 100 14.31 -6.57 0.00
C PHE A 100 15.82 -6.87 -0.12
N GLY A 101 16.29 -7.00 -1.37
CA GLY A 101 17.70 -7.34 -1.68
C GLY A 101 18.01 -8.83 -1.68
N ARG A 102 17.05 -9.72 -1.36
CA ARG A 102 17.21 -11.16 -1.52
C ARG A 102 17.06 -11.56 -2.99
N GLU A 103 17.78 -12.60 -3.39
CA GLU A 103 17.70 -13.17 -4.74
C GLU A 103 16.34 -13.85 -4.96
N ASP A 104 15.91 -14.66 -4.01
CA ASP A 104 14.64 -15.39 -4.01
C ASP A 104 13.75 -14.91 -2.84
N PRO A 105 13.10 -13.74 -2.96
CA PRO A 105 12.28 -13.22 -1.87
C PRO A 105 10.96 -13.99 -1.75
N VAL A 106 10.54 -14.19 -0.50
CA VAL A 106 9.32 -14.91 -0.14
C VAL A 106 8.51 -14.07 0.86
N LEU A 107 7.21 -13.93 0.62
CA LEU A 107 6.27 -13.30 1.55
C LEU A 107 5.34 -14.36 2.13
N HIS A 108 5.05 -14.27 3.42
CA HIS A 108 4.12 -15.18 4.08
C HIS A 108 2.68 -14.65 3.98
N ASP A 109 1.79 -15.45 3.41
CA ASP A 109 0.34 -15.21 3.37
C ASP A 109 -0.26 -15.61 4.73
N ARG A 110 -0.58 -14.62 5.54
CA ARG A 110 -1.15 -14.80 6.90
C ARG A 110 -2.59 -15.32 6.92
N ILE A 111 -3.27 -15.37 5.76
CA ILE A 111 -4.66 -15.86 5.65
C ILE A 111 -4.67 -17.35 5.33
N ASN A 112 -3.85 -17.74 4.37
CA ASN A 112 -3.76 -19.13 3.91
C ASN A 112 -2.61 -19.91 4.56
N GLU A 113 -1.79 -19.27 5.41
CA GLU A 113 -0.62 -19.86 6.08
C GLU A 113 0.34 -20.51 5.08
N THR A 114 0.60 -19.83 3.96
CA THR A 114 1.46 -20.33 2.88
C THR A 114 2.50 -19.30 2.48
N ASP A 115 3.64 -19.79 2.03
CA ASP A 115 4.69 -18.94 1.50
C ASP A 115 4.46 -18.64 0.01
N LEU A 116 4.53 -17.35 -0.33
CA LEU A 116 4.31 -16.82 -1.66
C LEU A 116 5.64 -16.34 -2.25
N PRO A 117 6.19 -17.03 -3.25
CA PRO A 117 7.32 -16.51 -4.01
C PRO A 117 6.95 -15.19 -4.69
N VAL A 118 7.80 -14.19 -4.53
CA VAL A 118 7.66 -12.88 -5.15
C VAL A 118 8.92 -12.50 -5.88
N THR A 119 8.82 -11.57 -6.82
CA THR A 119 9.98 -11.06 -7.52
C THR A 119 10.55 -9.81 -6.83
N PRO A 120 11.84 -9.46 -7.08
CA PRO A 120 12.36 -8.16 -6.65
C PRO A 120 11.53 -6.97 -7.16
N ALA A 121 10.89 -7.11 -8.34
CA ALA A 121 9.97 -6.10 -8.87
C ALA A 121 8.67 -6.02 -8.06
N ASP A 122 8.12 -7.15 -7.59
CA ASP A 122 6.97 -7.15 -6.68
C ASP A 122 7.29 -6.40 -5.40
N LEU A 123 8.46 -6.64 -4.80
CA LEU A 123 8.87 -5.97 -3.57
C LEU A 123 9.04 -4.45 -3.75
N ARG A 124 9.67 -4.01 -4.86
CA ARG A 124 9.78 -2.58 -5.15
C ARG A 124 8.42 -1.91 -5.24
N ASP A 125 7.50 -2.51 -6.00
CA ASP A 125 6.15 -1.99 -6.17
C ASP A 125 5.39 -1.97 -4.83
N LEU A 126 5.50 -3.01 -4.00
CA LEU A 126 4.88 -3.08 -2.68
C LEU A 126 5.46 -2.07 -1.69
N ILE A 127 6.78 -1.82 -1.72
CA ILE A 127 7.43 -0.80 -0.89
C ILE A 127 6.98 0.59 -1.32
N GLU A 128 6.90 0.86 -2.62
CA GLU A 128 6.38 2.12 -3.16
C GLU A 128 4.93 2.37 -2.70
N MET A 129 4.08 1.32 -2.77
CA MET A 129 2.70 1.37 -2.27
C MET A 129 2.65 1.62 -0.76
N GLU A 130 3.52 0.99 0.04
CA GLU A 130 3.56 1.20 1.50
C GLU A 130 4.00 2.62 1.84
N VAL A 131 4.95 3.19 1.11
CA VAL A 131 5.36 4.59 1.29
C VAL A 131 4.19 5.54 0.99
N ALA A 132 3.47 5.32 -0.10
CA ALA A 132 2.29 6.12 -0.46
C ALA A 132 1.17 6.00 0.59
N ASN A 133 0.87 4.77 1.01
CA ASN A 133 -0.07 4.47 2.07
C ASN A 133 0.30 5.18 3.38
N TYR A 134 1.58 5.13 3.77
CA TYR A 134 2.05 5.76 5.02
C TYR A 134 1.93 7.28 5.00
N ILE A 135 2.32 7.93 3.91
CA ILE A 135 2.20 9.39 3.75
C ILE A 135 0.74 9.83 3.80
N GLU A 136 -0.16 9.06 3.19
CA GLU A 136 -1.56 9.41 3.10
C GLU A 136 -2.22 9.47 4.48
N PHE A 137 -1.99 8.48 5.36
CA PHE A 137 -2.62 8.47 6.68
C PHE A 137 -1.80 9.18 7.78
N MET A 138 -0.51 9.38 7.61
CA MET A 138 0.40 9.97 8.61
C MET A 138 -0.11 11.28 9.24
N PRO A 139 -0.73 12.23 8.50
CA PRO A 139 -1.26 13.45 9.12
C PRO A 139 -2.36 13.22 10.16
N ARG A 140 -3.12 12.12 10.01
CA ARG A 140 -4.32 11.82 10.85
C ARG A 140 -4.04 10.95 12.06
N LEU A 141 -2.89 10.30 12.12
CA LEU A 141 -2.54 9.42 13.23
C LEU A 141 -1.42 10.00 14.09
N ASP A 142 -1.45 9.65 15.36
CA ASP A 142 -0.33 9.96 16.25
C ASP A 142 0.80 8.97 16.03
N PHE A 143 2.02 9.50 16.00
CA PHE A 143 3.25 8.72 15.90
C PHE A 143 4.19 9.13 17.01
N THR A 144 4.90 8.17 17.55
CA THR A 144 6.06 8.42 18.41
C THR A 144 7.30 8.70 17.53
N ALA A 145 8.29 9.38 18.10
CA ALA A 145 9.57 9.59 17.42
C ALA A 145 10.23 8.26 17.04
N GLU A 146 10.13 7.24 17.91
CA GLU A 146 10.67 5.91 17.67
C GLU A 146 10.02 5.19 16.47
N GLU A 147 8.71 5.33 16.29
CA GLU A 147 8.01 4.76 15.12
C GLU A 147 8.43 5.43 13.83
N LEU A 148 8.59 6.76 13.84
CA LEU A 148 9.11 7.50 12.70
C LEU A 148 10.54 7.09 12.36
N ASP A 149 11.42 6.94 13.36
CA ASP A 149 12.81 6.49 13.18
C ASP A 149 12.88 5.08 12.58
N LYS A 150 12.06 4.16 13.07
CA LYS A 150 11.96 2.78 12.54
C LYS A 150 11.51 2.76 11.09
N PHE A 151 10.54 3.59 10.75
CA PHE A 151 10.03 3.66 9.37
C PHE A 151 11.08 4.30 8.43
N GLU A 152 11.67 5.41 8.84
CA GLU A 152 12.73 6.07 8.08
C GLU A 152 13.91 5.14 7.79
N ALA A 153 14.37 4.38 8.81
CA ALA A 153 15.45 3.42 8.65
C ALA A 153 15.12 2.29 7.63
N LYS A 154 13.85 1.88 7.56
CA LYS A 154 13.40 0.89 6.56
C LYS A 154 13.34 1.47 5.16
N VAL A 155 12.81 2.68 5.00
CA VAL A 155 12.80 3.39 3.71
C VAL A 155 14.21 3.65 3.20
N GLU A 156 15.15 3.99 4.09
CA GLU A 156 16.55 4.21 3.69
C GLU A 156 17.18 2.95 3.07
N LYS A 157 16.87 1.76 3.57
CA LYS A 157 17.32 0.49 2.96
C LYS A 157 16.83 0.33 1.52
N ALA A 158 15.63 0.82 1.22
CA ALA A 158 15.01 0.72 -0.10
C ALA A 158 15.28 1.92 -1.03
N LYS A 159 16.07 2.92 -0.59
CA LYS A 159 16.31 4.20 -1.28
C LYS A 159 16.65 4.07 -2.76
N GLY A 160 17.50 3.10 -3.13
CA GLY A 160 17.92 2.89 -4.52
C GLY A 160 16.89 2.18 -5.40
N SER A 161 15.72 1.82 -4.86
CA SER A 161 14.73 0.98 -5.53
C SER A 161 13.35 1.60 -5.60
N ILE A 162 13.06 2.61 -4.79
CA ILE A 162 11.86 3.44 -4.90
C ILE A 162 12.18 4.67 -5.75
N THR A 163 11.14 5.31 -6.27
CA THR A 163 11.31 6.53 -7.06
C THR A 163 11.93 7.65 -6.20
N PRO A 164 12.78 8.52 -6.78
CA PRO A 164 13.30 9.68 -6.06
C PRO A 164 12.18 10.59 -5.51
N ALA A 165 11.04 10.63 -6.20
CA ALA A 165 9.87 11.39 -5.77
C ALA A 165 9.25 10.80 -4.48
N ALA A 166 9.07 9.48 -4.40
CA ALA A 166 8.60 8.80 -3.20
C ALA A 166 9.56 8.99 -2.02
N TYR A 167 10.86 8.81 -2.27
CA TYR A 167 11.88 9.00 -1.24
C TYR A 167 11.91 10.43 -0.69
N GLY A 168 11.84 11.44 -1.58
CA GLY A 168 11.76 12.85 -1.16
C GLY A 168 10.46 13.16 -0.39
N ALA A 169 9.33 12.62 -0.84
CA ALA A 169 8.03 12.84 -0.22
C ALA A 169 7.97 12.28 1.20
N ILE A 170 8.45 11.04 1.42
CA ILE A 170 8.43 10.45 2.76
C ILE A 170 9.37 11.16 3.72
N GLY A 171 10.56 11.57 3.28
CA GLY A 171 11.47 12.37 4.09
C GLY A 171 10.84 13.69 4.53
N GLY A 172 10.15 14.38 3.62
CA GLY A 172 9.40 15.60 3.91
C GLY A 172 8.24 15.37 4.91
N ALA A 173 7.47 14.30 4.73
CA ALA A 173 6.36 13.95 5.60
C ALA A 173 6.84 13.62 7.03
N ILE A 174 7.89 12.82 7.17
CA ILE A 174 8.51 12.49 8.48
C ILE A 174 9.02 13.76 9.16
N ALA A 175 9.74 14.63 8.44
CA ALA A 175 10.25 15.88 8.99
C ALA A 175 9.12 16.81 9.45
N LEU A 176 8.00 16.85 8.72
CA LEU A 176 6.83 17.63 9.11
C LEU A 176 6.17 17.05 10.37
N LYS A 177 5.99 15.71 10.42
CA LYS A 177 5.40 15.03 11.57
C LYS A 177 6.25 15.18 12.83
N ARG A 178 7.58 15.07 12.72
CA ARG A 178 8.50 15.33 13.86
C ARG A 178 8.35 16.72 14.44
N ARG A 179 8.16 17.76 13.60
CA ARG A 179 7.92 19.14 14.09
C ARG A 179 6.63 19.27 14.88
N SER A 180 5.65 18.41 14.65
CA SER A 180 4.39 18.41 15.41
C SER A 180 4.47 17.67 16.76
N LEU A 181 5.57 16.95 17.03
CA LEU A 181 5.80 16.23 18.29
C LEU A 181 6.57 17.07 19.32
N GLY A 182 7.20 18.16 18.92
CA GLY A 182 7.97 19.05 19.77
C GLY A 182 7.34 20.42 19.91
#